data_48cacbcf06136df08f2238ae4ca82735
#
_entry.id   48cacbcf06136df08f2238ae4ca82735
#
_cell.length_a   1.000
_cell.length_b   1.000
_cell.length_c   1.000
_cell.angle_alpha   90.00
_cell.angle_beta   90.00
_cell.angle_gamma   90.00
#
_symmetry.space_group_name_H-M   'P 1'
#
loop_
_entity.id
_entity.type
_entity.pdbx_description
1 polymer ?
#
loop_
_entity_poly.entity_id
_entity_poly.type
_entity_poly.pdbx_seq_one_letter_code
_entity_poly.pdbx_strand_id
1 'polypeptide(L)'
;MSSATVRFRVAGIVLFCLTLSAGFNAQNRISPNLVAHEWGTFTSIAGRNGQAVRWLPLRGSAEPPRFVEHFSDAQFKQGLAGTVRMETPVLYFYSPYEAVVSVKVGFSRGVITEWYPHASQVNPDPRKAWDREALFRGHGGGGIEWDSVTVSPNLAARFPGEDRAGDETSYGDSHGGQGNQYYADRRTSASPLAVKTAAGDRQEKILFYRGVSTFSVPISASLSSEGQVRLANLAQNEIPSVLLFERRGDKLGYRLGGALPSEMSLEPPELTGTLESMSRDLEDILTSQGLYPDEAHAMLETWRQSWFEEGSRLFYIVPSRFPNTILPLTIHPAPSQTVRVFVGRLELITPATTQALEKILASRDLTGLQKYDRFLEPILKEMEEANPAAAAQIERDLDATYRSGMLRLQTAK
;
A
#
# COMPACT_ATOMS: atom_id res chain seq x y z
N MET A 1 101.45 7.51 13.71
CA MET A 1 100.43 7.26 14.72
C MET A 1 99.06 7.43 14.05
N SER A 2 98.48 6.34 13.59
CA SER A 2 97.28 6.33 12.79
C SER A 2 96.19 5.65 13.57
N SER A 3 95.06 6.35 13.77
CA SER A 3 93.88 5.86 14.47
C SER A 3 92.84 5.41 13.43
N ALA A 4 92.55 4.13 13.40
CA ALA A 4 91.61 3.54 12.49
C ALA A 4 90.18 3.58 13.10
N THR A 5 89.28 4.23 12.44
CA THR A 5 87.90 4.31 12.83
C THR A 5 87.07 3.22 12.11
N VAL A 6 86.59 2.24 12.84
CA VAL A 6 85.69 1.19 12.33
C VAL A 6 84.30 1.74 12.23
N ARG A 7 83.74 1.73 11.02
CA ARG A 7 82.32 2.06 10.79
C ARG A 7 81.46 0.77 10.74
N PHE A 8 80.62 0.58 11.73
CA PHE A 8 79.52 -0.43 11.70
C PHE A 8 78.37 0.05 10.81
N ARG A 9 78.12 -0.65 9.72
CA ARG A 9 76.87 -0.50 8.96
C ARG A 9 75.81 -1.40 9.55
N VAL A 10 74.77 -0.82 10.17
CA VAL A 10 73.56 -1.51 10.54
C VAL A 10 72.64 -1.57 9.31
N ALA A 11 72.45 -2.77 8.76
CA ALA A 11 71.48 -3.02 7.72
C ALA A 11 70.10 -3.16 8.36
N GLY A 12 69.26 -2.14 8.23
CA GLY A 12 67.84 -2.19 8.65
C GLY A 12 67.03 -2.96 7.62
N ILE A 13 66.53 -4.13 8.01
CA ILE A 13 65.54 -4.88 7.26
C ILE A 13 64.18 -4.24 7.55
N VAL A 14 63.67 -3.47 6.55
CA VAL A 14 62.28 -2.96 6.57
C VAL A 14 61.38 -4.09 6.09
N LEU A 15 60.69 -4.75 7.01
CA LEU A 15 59.67 -5.73 6.73
C LEU A 15 58.40 -4.98 6.27
N PHE A 16 58.17 -4.94 4.96
CA PHE A 16 56.97 -4.33 4.38
C PHE A 16 55.80 -5.35 4.54
N CYS A 17 55.01 -5.25 5.61
CA CYS A 17 53.75 -5.97 5.72
C CYS A 17 52.77 -5.41 4.70
N LEU A 18 52.64 -6.05 3.53
CA LEU A 18 51.51 -5.90 2.61
C LEU A 18 50.29 -6.52 3.26
N THR A 19 49.52 -5.71 3.99
CA THR A 19 48.14 -6.05 4.30
C THR A 19 47.33 -5.98 3.01
N LEU A 20 47.10 -7.12 2.37
CA LEU A 20 46.05 -7.25 1.38
C LEU A 20 44.74 -6.96 2.08
N SER A 21 44.27 -5.73 2.02
CA SER A 21 42.86 -5.39 2.21
C SER A 21 42.12 -6.02 1.03
N ALA A 22 41.64 -7.24 1.22
CA ALA A 22 40.61 -7.81 0.39
C ALA A 22 39.38 -6.92 0.59
N GLY A 23 39.28 -5.87 -0.22
CA GLY A 23 38.05 -5.15 -0.42
C GLY A 23 37.03 -6.17 -0.90
N PHE A 24 36.13 -6.57 -0.02
CA PHE A 24 34.92 -7.27 -0.41
C PHE A 24 34.15 -6.31 -1.31
N ASN A 25 34.46 -6.40 -2.63
CA ASN A 25 33.52 -5.96 -3.62
C ASN A 25 32.27 -6.84 -3.43
N ALA A 26 31.30 -6.32 -2.73
CA ALA A 26 29.94 -6.82 -2.77
C ALA A 26 29.39 -6.51 -4.17
N GLN A 27 29.99 -7.13 -5.20
CA GLN A 27 29.41 -7.17 -6.52
C GLN A 27 28.04 -7.78 -6.34
N ASN A 28 27.01 -7.14 -6.88
CA ASN A 28 25.65 -7.64 -6.99
C ASN A 28 25.67 -9.08 -7.52
N ARG A 29 25.79 -10.05 -6.60
CA ARG A 29 25.70 -11.46 -6.97
C ARG A 29 24.24 -11.71 -7.29
N ILE A 30 23.95 -12.02 -8.54
CA ILE A 30 22.64 -12.46 -8.98
C ILE A 30 22.45 -13.91 -8.49
N SER A 31 21.33 -14.18 -7.85
CA SER A 31 20.88 -15.55 -7.55
C SER A 31 20.06 -16.06 -8.73
N PRO A 32 20.59 -16.98 -9.56
CA PRO A 32 20.01 -17.32 -10.87
C PRO A 32 18.63 -17.98 -10.78
N ASN A 33 18.26 -18.51 -9.63
CA ASN A 33 17.00 -19.24 -9.43
C ASN A 33 16.05 -18.52 -8.45
N LEU A 34 16.36 -17.30 -8.06
CA LEU A 34 15.52 -16.51 -7.19
C LEU A 34 14.68 -15.53 -8.02
N VAL A 35 13.38 -15.55 -7.82
CA VAL A 35 12.43 -14.59 -8.41
C VAL A 35 11.73 -13.87 -7.27
N ALA A 36 11.53 -12.57 -7.42
CA ALA A 36 10.79 -11.74 -6.47
C ALA A 36 9.63 -11.04 -7.18
N HIS A 37 8.43 -11.14 -6.63
CA HIS A 37 7.25 -10.43 -7.10
C HIS A 37 6.71 -9.53 -6.00
N GLU A 38 6.33 -8.33 -6.36
CA GLU A 38 5.71 -7.39 -5.44
C GLU A 38 4.47 -6.80 -6.09
N TRP A 39 3.38 -6.77 -5.34
CA TRP A 39 2.21 -6.00 -5.72
C TRP A 39 1.68 -5.18 -4.55
N GLY A 40 0.94 -4.13 -4.85
CA GLY A 40 0.35 -3.25 -3.84
C GLY A 40 -0.64 -2.28 -4.44
N THR A 41 -1.28 -1.49 -3.57
CA THR A 41 -2.27 -0.50 -3.96
C THR A 41 -1.91 0.88 -3.43
N PHE A 42 -2.08 1.90 -4.27
CA PHE A 42 -2.03 3.30 -3.88
C PHE A 42 -3.43 3.90 -3.91
N THR A 43 -4.00 4.15 -2.74
CA THR A 43 -5.33 4.75 -2.63
C THR A 43 -5.22 6.26 -2.42
N SER A 44 -5.92 7.02 -3.23
CA SER A 44 -6.03 8.47 -3.17
C SER A 44 -7.44 8.94 -3.51
N ILE A 45 -7.72 10.22 -3.33
CA ILE A 45 -9.03 10.84 -3.58
C ILE A 45 -8.80 12.02 -4.52
N ALA A 46 -9.53 12.07 -5.62
CA ALA A 46 -9.47 13.18 -6.55
C ALA A 46 -10.29 14.36 -6.02
N GLY A 47 -9.65 15.49 -5.85
CA GLY A 47 -10.34 16.76 -5.61
C GLY A 47 -10.92 17.33 -6.92
N ARG A 48 -11.60 18.43 -6.81
CA ARG A 48 -12.30 19.10 -7.93
C ARG A 48 -11.38 19.49 -9.09
N ASN A 49 -10.11 19.77 -8.80
CA ASN A 49 -9.08 20.03 -9.82
C ASN A 49 -8.45 18.77 -10.42
N GLY A 50 -8.94 17.59 -10.05
CA GLY A 50 -8.43 16.30 -10.49
C GLY A 50 -7.16 15.82 -9.80
N GLN A 51 -6.56 16.62 -8.92
CA GLN A 51 -5.37 16.22 -8.15
C GLN A 51 -5.76 15.48 -6.87
N ALA A 52 -4.85 14.64 -6.36
CA ALA A 52 -5.08 13.97 -5.09
C ALA A 52 -5.15 14.98 -3.93
N VAL A 53 -6.24 14.94 -3.16
CA VAL A 53 -6.42 15.78 -1.97
C VAL A 53 -5.75 15.17 -0.75
N ARG A 54 -5.50 16.02 0.25
CA ARG A 54 -4.99 15.58 1.54
C ARG A 54 -6.14 15.10 2.44
N TRP A 55 -5.99 13.94 3.04
CA TRP A 55 -6.97 13.29 3.90
C TRP A 55 -6.32 12.51 5.04
N LEU A 56 -7.09 11.84 5.87
CA LEU A 56 -6.63 11.03 7.01
C LEU A 56 -6.77 9.53 6.66
N PRO A 57 -5.83 8.95 5.92
CA PRO A 57 -5.98 7.65 5.29
C PRO A 57 -6.00 6.46 6.26
N LEU A 58 -5.59 6.65 7.51
CA LEU A 58 -5.59 5.59 8.53
C LEU A 58 -6.86 5.58 9.40
N ARG A 59 -7.82 6.46 9.13
CA ARG A 59 -9.17 6.38 9.69
C ARG A 59 -9.97 5.34 8.91
N GLY A 60 -10.73 4.50 9.60
CA GLY A 60 -11.57 3.45 9.00
C GLY A 60 -11.37 2.08 9.64
N SER A 61 -12.17 1.12 9.20
CA SER A 61 -12.36 -0.19 9.85
C SER A 61 -11.36 -1.28 9.44
N ALA A 62 -10.55 -1.07 8.39
CA ALA A 62 -9.64 -2.11 7.86
C ALA A 62 -8.35 -2.22 8.67
N GLU A 63 -8.41 -2.87 9.83
CA GLU A 63 -7.23 -3.18 10.64
C GLU A 63 -6.62 -4.53 10.22
N PRO A 64 -5.27 -4.65 10.20
CA PRO A 64 -4.59 -5.92 9.97
C PRO A 64 -4.74 -6.85 11.18
N PRO A 65 -4.41 -8.15 11.03
CA PRO A 65 -4.37 -9.09 12.16
C PRO A 65 -3.49 -8.59 13.31
N ARG A 66 -3.78 -9.02 14.53
CA ARG A 66 -3.06 -8.57 15.74
C ARG A 66 -1.57 -8.87 15.76
N PHE A 67 -1.10 -9.85 15.00
CA PHE A 67 0.32 -10.19 14.91
C PHE A 67 1.10 -9.23 13.99
N VAL A 68 0.43 -8.45 13.18
CA VAL A 68 1.06 -7.42 12.34
C VAL A 68 1.59 -6.30 13.22
N GLU A 69 2.85 -5.98 13.03
CA GLU A 69 3.53 -4.95 13.80
C GLU A 69 3.14 -3.56 13.33
N HIS A 70 3.07 -2.64 14.28
CA HIS A 70 2.74 -1.24 14.05
C HIS A 70 3.34 -0.37 15.14
N PHE A 71 3.45 0.91 14.89
CA PHE A 71 3.73 1.87 15.96
C PHE A 71 2.50 1.98 16.87
N SER A 72 2.69 1.75 18.16
CA SER A 72 1.63 1.56 19.16
C SER A 72 0.85 2.83 19.55
N ASP A 73 1.16 3.99 18.97
CA ASP A 73 0.46 5.23 19.25
C ASP A 73 -0.81 5.37 18.39
N ALA A 74 -1.97 5.10 19.01
CA ALA A 74 -3.26 5.26 18.36
C ALA A 74 -3.52 6.72 17.91
N GLN A 75 -3.04 7.72 18.67
CA GLN A 75 -3.18 9.13 18.31
C GLN A 75 -2.34 9.47 17.09
N PHE A 76 -1.20 8.80 16.89
CA PHE A 76 -0.39 8.94 15.71
C PHE A 76 -1.16 8.52 14.45
N LYS A 77 -1.79 7.34 14.45
CA LYS A 77 -2.58 6.86 13.32
C LYS A 77 -3.72 7.81 12.96
N GLN A 78 -4.49 8.27 13.96
CA GLN A 78 -5.66 9.12 13.74
C GLN A 78 -5.35 10.51 13.18
N GLY A 79 -4.13 10.99 13.34
CA GLY A 79 -3.73 12.35 12.93
C GLY A 79 -2.73 12.39 11.78
N LEU A 80 -2.31 11.25 11.21
CA LEU A 80 -1.38 11.22 10.09
C LEU A 80 -2.13 11.51 8.78
N ALA A 81 -1.96 12.72 8.25
CA ALA A 81 -2.57 13.14 6.99
C ALA A 81 -1.60 12.95 5.83
N GLY A 82 -2.11 12.43 4.70
CA GLY A 82 -1.36 12.25 3.46
C GLY A 82 -2.24 12.45 2.24
N THR A 83 -1.69 12.32 1.06
CA THR A 83 -2.43 12.31 -0.21
C THR A 83 -2.64 10.88 -0.72
N VAL A 84 -1.80 9.95 -0.26
CA VAL A 84 -1.83 8.55 -0.69
C VAL A 84 -1.72 7.63 0.53
N ARG A 85 -2.61 6.65 0.61
CA ARG A 85 -2.43 5.47 1.44
C ARG A 85 -1.80 4.38 0.57
N MET A 86 -0.63 3.92 0.95
CA MET A 86 -0.03 2.72 0.42
C MET A 86 -0.61 1.53 1.17
N GLU A 87 -1.43 0.78 0.47
CA GLU A 87 -2.14 -0.37 1.03
C GLU A 87 -1.48 -1.65 0.56
N THR A 88 -1.07 -2.48 1.52
CA THR A 88 -0.49 -3.81 1.29
C THR A 88 0.43 -3.95 0.08
N PRO A 89 1.59 -3.30 0.00
CA PRO A 89 2.66 -3.94 -0.71
C PRO A 89 2.99 -5.25 -0.02
N VAL A 90 2.95 -6.33 -0.79
CA VAL A 90 3.40 -7.67 -0.37
C VAL A 90 4.47 -8.13 -1.32
N LEU A 91 5.55 -8.68 -0.76
CA LEU A 91 6.68 -9.16 -1.52
C LEU A 91 6.78 -10.68 -1.36
N TYR A 92 6.72 -11.39 -2.47
CA TYR A 92 6.85 -12.84 -2.59
C TYR A 92 8.21 -13.23 -3.12
N PHE A 93 8.66 -14.42 -2.74
CA PHE A 93 9.85 -15.04 -3.28
C PHE A 93 9.53 -16.44 -3.83
N TYR A 94 10.14 -16.75 -4.95
CA TYR A 94 10.08 -18.05 -5.60
C TYR A 94 11.50 -18.55 -5.78
N SER A 95 11.79 -19.72 -5.24
CA SER A 95 13.09 -20.37 -5.38
C SER A 95 12.92 -21.88 -5.30
N PRO A 96 13.59 -22.66 -6.14
CA PRO A 96 13.62 -24.12 -6.00
C PRO A 96 14.54 -24.59 -4.85
N TYR A 97 15.35 -23.70 -4.31
CA TYR A 97 16.33 -24.00 -3.25
C TYR A 97 16.20 -22.99 -2.12
N GLU A 98 16.70 -23.38 -0.94
CA GLU A 98 16.82 -22.45 0.17
C GLU A 98 17.78 -21.30 -0.18
N ALA A 99 17.39 -20.09 0.13
CA ALA A 99 18.18 -18.89 -0.07
C ALA A 99 17.99 -17.93 1.10
N VAL A 100 19.05 -17.20 1.45
CA VAL A 100 18.97 -16.12 2.44
C VAL A 100 19.14 -14.80 1.71
N VAL A 101 18.20 -13.89 1.93
CA VAL A 101 18.21 -12.56 1.31
C VAL A 101 18.09 -11.47 2.37
N SER A 102 18.67 -10.30 2.08
CA SER A 102 18.30 -9.06 2.75
C SER A 102 17.40 -8.25 1.82
N VAL A 103 16.43 -7.56 2.42
CA VAL A 103 15.43 -6.77 1.69
C VAL A 103 15.37 -5.38 2.28
N LYS A 104 15.47 -4.37 1.43
CA LYS A 104 15.32 -2.98 1.81
C LYS A 104 14.36 -2.27 0.86
N VAL A 105 13.34 -1.64 1.44
CA VAL A 105 12.40 -0.80 0.71
C VAL A 105 12.55 0.63 1.22
N GLY A 106 12.90 1.55 0.32
CA GLY A 106 12.80 2.98 0.60
C GLY A 106 11.35 3.46 0.41
N PHE A 107 10.96 4.50 1.12
CA PHE A 107 9.65 5.13 0.93
C PHE A 107 9.79 6.63 0.88
N SER A 108 10.01 7.15 -0.31
CA SER A 108 10.21 8.58 -0.53
C SER A 108 8.96 9.37 -0.16
N ARG A 109 9.10 10.38 0.72
CA ARG A 109 7.99 11.20 1.20
C ARG A 109 6.87 10.39 1.84
N GLY A 110 7.22 9.27 2.48
CA GLY A 110 6.30 8.35 3.10
C GLY A 110 6.74 7.88 4.48
N VAL A 111 5.80 7.34 5.21
CA VAL A 111 5.96 6.77 6.55
C VAL A 111 5.37 5.37 6.53
N ILE A 112 6.19 4.36 6.87
CA ILE A 112 5.70 3.00 7.10
C ILE A 112 4.91 2.99 8.41
N THR A 113 3.74 2.39 8.41
CA THR A 113 2.82 2.37 9.57
C THR A 113 2.60 0.99 10.14
N GLU A 114 2.57 -0.03 9.31
CA GLU A 114 2.43 -1.43 9.70
C GLU A 114 3.33 -2.33 8.83
N TRP A 115 3.76 -3.47 9.40
CA TRP A 115 4.60 -4.45 8.71
C TRP A 115 4.55 -5.83 9.37
N TYR A 116 4.88 -6.88 8.59
CA TYR A 116 5.08 -8.23 9.10
C TYR A 116 5.86 -9.07 8.05
N PRO A 117 6.75 -9.99 8.45
CA PRO A 117 7.29 -10.25 9.80
C PRO A 117 8.12 -9.09 10.36
N HIS A 118 8.64 -9.28 11.60
CA HIS A 118 9.50 -8.30 12.29
C HIS A 118 10.63 -7.79 11.39
N ALA A 119 10.71 -6.48 11.20
CA ALA A 119 11.74 -5.83 10.42
C ALA A 119 12.94 -5.45 11.28
N SER A 120 14.15 -5.55 10.72
CA SER A 120 15.39 -5.14 11.39
C SER A 120 15.40 -3.63 11.65
N GLN A 121 14.81 -2.86 10.74
CA GLN A 121 14.73 -1.41 10.83
C GLN A 121 13.50 -0.85 10.14
N VAL A 122 12.85 0.12 10.79
CA VAL A 122 11.78 0.95 10.20
C VAL A 122 12.08 2.41 10.47
N ASN A 123 12.10 3.24 9.44
CA ASN A 123 12.38 4.68 9.51
C ASN A 123 11.32 5.50 8.77
N PRO A 124 11.07 6.76 9.19
CA PRO A 124 11.41 7.29 10.50
C PRO A 124 10.60 6.61 11.60
N ASP A 125 11.13 6.59 12.82
CA ASP A 125 10.34 6.21 13.98
C ASP A 125 9.43 7.38 14.36
N PRO A 126 8.11 7.28 14.15
CA PRO A 126 7.20 8.39 14.38
C PRO A 126 7.10 8.80 15.86
N ARG A 127 7.48 7.92 16.79
CA ARG A 127 7.52 8.23 18.24
C ARG A 127 8.61 9.25 18.58
N LYS A 128 9.61 9.40 17.71
CA LYS A 128 10.71 10.37 17.85
C LYS A 128 10.42 11.70 17.16
N ALA A 129 9.33 11.80 16.40
CA ALA A 129 8.97 13.00 15.66
C ALA A 129 7.96 13.83 16.45
N TRP A 130 8.38 15.03 16.84
CA TRP A 130 7.50 16.03 17.48
C TRP A 130 6.54 16.71 16.48
N ASP A 131 6.88 16.72 15.20
CA ASP A 131 6.08 17.27 14.10
C ASP A 131 5.80 16.20 13.05
N ARG A 132 4.52 15.88 12.83
CA ARG A 132 4.08 14.88 11.85
C ARG A 132 4.43 15.26 10.42
N GLU A 133 4.44 16.55 10.10
CA GLU A 133 4.87 17.04 8.79
C GLU A 133 6.36 16.76 8.53
N ALA A 134 7.18 16.81 9.57
CA ALA A 134 8.61 16.51 9.48
C ALA A 134 8.88 15.07 9.05
N LEU A 135 7.96 14.13 9.34
CA LEU A 135 8.09 12.74 8.92
C LEU A 135 8.17 12.59 7.39
N PHE A 136 7.46 13.45 6.64
CA PHE A 136 7.45 13.41 5.18
C PHE A 136 8.58 14.25 4.55
N ARG A 137 9.21 15.14 5.33
CA ARG A 137 10.25 16.07 4.86
C ARG A 137 11.68 15.58 5.09
N GLY A 138 11.86 14.47 5.83
CA GLY A 138 13.18 13.94 6.18
C GLY A 138 14.05 13.68 4.96
N HIS A 139 15.32 14.11 5.02
CA HIS A 139 16.32 13.81 4.01
C HIS A 139 16.58 12.29 4.02
N GLY A 140 16.20 11.61 2.95
CA GLY A 140 16.33 10.15 2.81
C GLY A 140 15.02 9.38 2.81
N GLY A 141 13.86 10.03 3.14
CA GLY A 141 12.56 9.38 3.14
C GLY A 141 12.38 8.35 4.27
N GLY A 142 11.21 7.70 4.29
CA GLY A 142 10.96 6.52 5.10
C GLY A 142 11.54 5.25 4.47
N GLY A 143 11.45 4.15 5.19
CA GLY A 143 11.85 2.84 4.67
C GLY A 143 11.76 1.74 5.70
N ILE A 144 11.86 0.53 5.22
CA ILE A 144 11.85 -0.69 6.02
C ILE A 144 12.94 -1.64 5.52
N GLU A 145 13.54 -2.39 6.44
CA GLU A 145 14.65 -3.30 6.13
C GLU A 145 14.51 -4.62 6.90
N TRP A 146 14.73 -5.72 6.20
CA TRP A 146 14.87 -7.06 6.74
C TRP A 146 16.26 -7.57 6.38
N ASP A 147 17.17 -7.67 7.36
CA ASP A 147 18.58 -8.02 7.12
C ASP A 147 18.77 -9.49 6.73
N SER A 148 17.87 -10.37 7.17
CA SER A 148 17.97 -11.81 6.93
C SER A 148 16.59 -12.45 6.83
N VAL A 149 16.21 -12.78 5.61
CA VAL A 149 15.00 -13.53 5.29
C VAL A 149 15.42 -14.85 4.64
N THR A 150 15.08 -15.97 5.26
CA THR A 150 15.31 -17.29 4.68
C THR A 150 14.11 -17.66 3.82
N VAL A 151 14.33 -17.82 2.53
CA VAL A 151 13.37 -18.35 1.54
C VAL A 151 13.50 -19.87 1.57
N SER A 152 12.48 -20.60 2.00
CA SER A 152 12.55 -22.04 2.25
C SER A 152 11.42 -22.79 1.52
N PRO A 153 11.61 -23.18 0.25
CA PRO A 153 10.54 -23.77 -0.56
C PRO A 153 9.98 -25.09 0.00
N ASN A 154 10.77 -25.81 0.79
CA ASN A 154 10.39 -27.09 1.37
C ASN A 154 9.95 -27.00 2.86
N LEU A 155 9.82 -25.80 3.39
CA LEU A 155 9.42 -25.60 4.78
C LEU A 155 7.94 -25.96 4.94
N ALA A 156 7.64 -26.89 5.85
CA ALA A 156 6.28 -27.11 6.33
C ALA A 156 5.92 -25.96 7.29
N ALA A 157 5.66 -24.79 6.72
CA ALA A 157 5.44 -23.57 7.46
C ALA A 157 4.13 -23.61 8.23
N ARG A 158 4.12 -22.96 9.41
CA ARG A 158 2.92 -22.64 10.18
C ARG A 158 2.83 -21.14 10.30
N PHE A 159 1.81 -20.58 9.70
CA PHE A 159 1.62 -19.14 9.70
C PHE A 159 0.78 -18.70 10.90
N PRO A 160 1.02 -17.50 11.46
CA PRO A 160 0.21 -17.00 12.57
C PRO A 160 -1.26 -16.85 12.16
N GLY A 161 -2.17 -17.20 13.09
CA GLY A 161 -3.62 -17.13 12.85
C GLY A 161 -4.24 -18.37 12.19
N GLU A 162 -3.46 -19.34 11.69
CA GLU A 162 -4.01 -20.57 11.09
C GLU A 162 -4.57 -21.55 12.13
N ASP A 163 -4.00 -21.57 13.34
CA ASP A 163 -4.40 -22.49 14.41
C ASP A 163 -5.67 -22.05 15.17
N ARG A 164 -6.20 -20.88 14.87
CA ARG A 164 -7.32 -20.29 15.60
C ARG A 164 -8.51 -20.03 14.68
N ALA A 165 -9.22 -21.09 14.36
CA ALA A 165 -10.51 -21.03 13.67
C ALA A 165 -11.60 -20.19 14.41
N GLY A 166 -11.25 -19.42 15.44
CA GLY A 166 -12.10 -18.55 16.23
C GLY A 166 -11.54 -17.16 16.51
N ASP A 167 -10.29 -16.89 16.16
CA ASP A 167 -9.64 -15.57 16.43
C ASP A 167 -9.80 -14.59 15.26
N GLU A 168 -10.52 -14.99 14.22
CA GLU A 168 -10.89 -14.17 13.06
C GLU A 168 -11.84 -13.02 13.42
N THR A 169 -12.38 -13.02 14.64
CA THR A 169 -13.39 -12.05 15.13
C THR A 169 -12.77 -10.86 15.87
N SER A 170 -11.48 -10.68 15.82
CA SER A 170 -10.83 -9.67 16.64
C SER A 170 -10.50 -8.40 15.85
N TYR A 171 -11.30 -7.40 16.00
CA TYR A 171 -11.23 -6.04 15.50
C TYR A 171 -11.66 -5.86 14.04
N GLY A 172 -12.90 -5.45 13.87
CA GLY A 172 -13.41 -4.87 12.64
C GLY A 172 -14.43 -5.65 11.87
N ASP A 173 -14.98 -6.74 12.40
CA ASP A 173 -16.10 -7.45 11.77
C ASP A 173 -17.44 -6.75 11.99
N SER A 174 -17.50 -5.46 11.65
CA SER A 174 -18.80 -4.79 11.47
C SER A 174 -19.53 -5.21 10.19
N HIS A 175 -18.94 -6.11 9.39
CA HIS A 175 -19.43 -6.52 8.06
C HIS A 175 -19.59 -8.04 7.88
N GLY A 176 -19.85 -8.78 8.97
CA GLY A 176 -20.39 -10.15 8.88
C GLY A 176 -19.41 -11.23 8.40
N GLY A 177 -18.50 -11.67 9.27
CA GLY A 177 -18.06 -13.08 9.27
C GLY A 177 -17.22 -13.58 8.10
N GLN A 178 -16.55 -12.75 7.31
CA GLN A 178 -15.56 -13.19 6.34
C GLN A 178 -14.16 -12.88 6.85
N GLY A 179 -13.27 -13.89 6.85
CA GLY A 179 -11.93 -13.84 7.40
C GLY A 179 -11.13 -12.63 6.93
N ASN A 180 -10.17 -12.23 7.75
CA ASN A 180 -9.35 -11.05 7.50
C ASN A 180 -8.69 -11.13 6.10
N GLN A 181 -8.82 -10.07 5.31
CA GLN A 181 -8.31 -9.95 3.94
C GLN A 181 -6.81 -10.27 3.81
N TYR A 182 -6.03 -10.02 4.86
CA TYR A 182 -4.60 -10.36 4.94
C TYR A 182 -4.30 -11.83 4.59
N TYR A 183 -5.18 -12.78 4.94
CA TYR A 183 -4.93 -14.20 4.71
C TYR A 183 -5.08 -14.64 3.25
N ALA A 184 -5.73 -13.83 2.40
CA ALA A 184 -5.82 -14.12 0.98
C ALA A 184 -4.44 -14.11 0.31
N ASP A 185 -3.53 -13.24 0.78
CA ASP A 185 -2.17 -13.09 0.27
C ASP A 185 -1.32 -14.36 0.42
N ARG A 186 -1.70 -15.26 1.31
CA ARG A 186 -1.03 -16.57 1.51
C ARG A 186 -1.39 -17.62 0.48
N ARG A 187 -2.44 -17.39 -0.32
CA ARG A 187 -2.99 -18.37 -1.29
C ARG A 187 -2.25 -18.34 -2.63
N THR A 188 -0.93 -18.36 -2.56
CA THR A 188 -0.04 -18.34 -3.73
C THR A 188 0.94 -19.50 -3.70
N SER A 189 1.59 -19.77 -4.82
CA SER A 189 2.66 -20.77 -4.95
C SER A 189 4.02 -20.27 -4.45
N ALA A 190 4.10 -19.07 -3.87
CA ALA A 190 5.34 -18.50 -3.34
C ALA A 190 5.98 -19.38 -2.25
N SER A 191 7.29 -19.34 -2.16
CA SER A 191 8.06 -20.05 -1.14
C SER A 191 7.80 -19.47 0.25
N PRO A 192 7.61 -20.30 1.27
CA PRO A 192 7.57 -19.84 2.66
C PRO A 192 8.85 -19.10 3.06
N LEU A 193 8.69 -18.14 3.94
CA LEU A 193 9.75 -17.30 4.48
C LEU A 193 9.93 -17.57 5.97
N ALA A 194 11.16 -17.50 6.45
CA ALA A 194 11.47 -17.46 7.86
C ALA A 194 12.35 -16.25 8.18
N VAL A 195 11.91 -15.43 9.15
CA VAL A 195 12.64 -14.27 9.63
C VAL A 195 13.03 -14.51 11.08
N LYS A 196 14.32 -14.45 11.38
CA LYS A 196 14.85 -14.60 12.73
C LYS A 196 14.57 -13.36 13.56
N THR A 197 13.99 -13.58 14.75
CA THR A 197 13.75 -12.49 15.72
C THR A 197 14.28 -12.91 17.09
N ALA A 198 14.43 -11.94 17.99
CA ALA A 198 14.81 -12.22 19.39
C ALA A 198 13.80 -13.14 20.11
N ALA A 199 12.54 -13.18 19.66
CA ALA A 199 11.48 -14.01 20.20
C ALA A 199 11.32 -15.38 19.48
N GLY A 200 12.27 -15.74 18.61
CA GLY A 200 12.23 -16.93 17.74
C GLY A 200 11.90 -16.61 16.30
N ASP A 201 11.93 -17.65 15.47
CA ASP A 201 11.67 -17.49 14.04
C ASP A 201 10.18 -17.17 13.78
N ARG A 202 9.94 -16.20 12.90
CA ARG A 202 8.62 -15.86 12.38
C ARG A 202 8.51 -16.41 10.97
N GLN A 203 7.46 -17.17 10.72
CA GLN A 203 7.18 -17.77 9.42
C GLN A 203 6.03 -17.04 8.75
N GLU A 204 6.18 -16.74 7.47
CA GLU A 204 5.15 -16.11 6.65
C GLU A 204 5.41 -16.45 5.18
N LYS A 205 4.41 -16.24 4.31
CA LYS A 205 4.56 -16.40 2.88
C LYS A 205 5.01 -15.11 2.19
N ILE A 206 4.84 -13.98 2.84
CA ILE A 206 5.03 -12.64 2.31
C ILE A 206 5.87 -11.78 3.26
N LEU A 207 6.56 -10.79 2.73
CA LEU A 207 6.92 -9.60 3.49
C LEU A 207 5.85 -8.55 3.23
N PHE A 208 5.12 -8.20 4.27
CA PHE A 208 4.04 -7.23 4.23
C PHE A 208 4.48 -5.91 4.81
N TYR A 209 4.09 -4.80 4.19
CA TYR A 209 4.23 -3.46 4.76
C TYR A 209 3.17 -2.52 4.18
N ARG A 210 2.84 -1.47 4.91
CA ARG A 210 1.95 -0.41 4.44
C ARG A 210 2.28 0.92 5.08
N GLY A 211 1.73 2.02 4.53
CA GLY A 211 2.05 3.34 5.02
C GLY A 211 1.24 4.46 4.38
N VAL A 212 1.66 5.67 4.70
CA VAL A 212 1.05 6.91 4.21
C VAL A 212 2.11 7.77 3.54
N SER A 213 1.77 8.43 2.45
CA SER A 213 2.69 9.31 1.72
C SER A 213 2.03 10.61 1.24
N THR A 214 2.89 11.55 0.85
CA THR A 214 2.54 12.83 0.22
C THR A 214 3.10 12.95 -1.20
N PHE A 215 3.48 11.85 -1.86
CA PHE A 215 3.89 11.93 -3.26
C PHE A 215 2.70 12.25 -4.18
N SER A 216 2.99 12.85 -5.33
CA SER A 216 1.97 13.10 -6.34
C SER A 216 1.71 11.84 -7.14
N VAL A 217 0.45 11.42 -7.24
CA VAL A 217 0.06 10.26 -8.07
C VAL A 217 0.28 10.56 -9.56
N PRO A 218 0.58 9.53 -10.39
CA PRO A 218 0.93 9.73 -11.80
C PRO A 218 -0.27 10.02 -12.71
N ILE A 219 -1.44 10.32 -12.15
CA ILE A 219 -2.67 10.54 -12.90
C ILE A 219 -3.49 11.67 -12.28
N SER A 220 -4.22 12.39 -13.12
CA SER A 220 -5.26 13.33 -12.70
C SER A 220 -6.60 12.84 -13.26
N ALA A 221 -7.67 12.99 -12.47
CA ALA A 221 -9.02 12.65 -12.88
C ALA A 221 -10.00 13.74 -12.44
N SER A 222 -10.65 14.39 -13.38
CA SER A 222 -11.65 15.45 -13.14
C SER A 222 -12.95 15.16 -13.87
N LEU A 223 -14.04 15.74 -13.39
CA LEU A 223 -15.35 15.60 -14.03
C LEU A 223 -15.58 16.76 -14.99
N SER A 224 -16.07 16.45 -16.19
CA SER A 224 -16.57 17.45 -17.12
C SER A 224 -17.97 17.91 -16.71
N SER A 225 -18.43 19.04 -17.29
CA SER A 225 -19.81 19.51 -17.12
C SER A 225 -20.88 18.52 -17.63
N GLU A 226 -20.49 17.62 -18.52
CA GLU A 226 -21.33 16.58 -19.11
C GLU A 226 -21.31 15.26 -18.32
N GLY A 227 -20.53 15.23 -17.21
CA GLY A 227 -20.42 14.05 -16.33
C GLY A 227 -19.37 13.02 -16.76
N GLN A 228 -18.62 13.27 -17.83
CA GLN A 228 -17.50 12.41 -18.23
C GLN A 228 -16.33 12.55 -17.25
N VAL A 229 -15.59 11.49 -17.08
CA VAL A 229 -14.33 11.49 -16.34
C VAL A 229 -13.18 11.79 -17.30
N ARG A 230 -12.56 12.96 -17.15
CA ARG A 230 -11.38 13.37 -17.91
C ARG A 230 -10.13 12.94 -17.16
N LEU A 231 -9.31 12.14 -17.81
CA LEU A 231 -8.06 11.61 -17.29
C LEU A 231 -6.89 12.28 -17.97
N ALA A 232 -5.85 12.63 -17.20
CA ALA A 232 -4.58 13.05 -17.72
C ALA A 232 -3.45 12.22 -17.09
N ASN A 233 -2.60 11.66 -17.92
CA ASN A 233 -1.38 10.99 -17.50
C ASN A 233 -0.33 12.04 -17.12
N LEU A 234 0.08 12.04 -15.86
CA LEU A 234 1.11 12.94 -15.32
C LEU A 234 2.48 12.26 -15.22
N ALA A 235 2.58 10.98 -15.57
CA ALA A 235 3.83 10.25 -15.64
C ALA A 235 4.57 10.50 -16.96
N GLN A 236 5.86 10.16 -16.97
CA GLN A 236 6.67 10.17 -18.20
C GLN A 236 6.36 8.97 -19.10
N ASN A 237 5.81 7.90 -18.55
CA ASN A 237 5.48 6.68 -19.26
C ASN A 237 3.98 6.52 -19.34
N GLU A 238 3.52 5.82 -20.37
CA GLU A 238 2.13 5.44 -20.54
C GLU A 238 1.62 4.68 -19.30
N ILE A 239 0.39 4.97 -18.88
CA ILE A 239 -0.34 4.18 -17.89
C ILE A 239 -0.90 2.95 -18.62
N PRO A 240 -0.50 1.73 -18.28
CA PRO A 240 -0.81 0.54 -19.09
C PRO A 240 -2.30 0.24 -19.25
N SER A 241 -3.08 0.52 -18.21
CA SER A 241 -4.53 0.29 -18.24
C SER A 241 -5.23 1.19 -17.23
N VAL A 242 -6.43 1.64 -17.61
CA VAL A 242 -7.37 2.34 -16.73
C VAL A 242 -8.73 1.65 -16.76
N LEU A 243 -9.43 1.64 -15.64
CA LEU A 243 -10.77 1.08 -15.47
C LEU A 243 -11.58 2.02 -14.58
N LEU A 244 -12.69 2.54 -15.11
CA LEU A 244 -13.64 3.33 -14.34
C LEU A 244 -14.72 2.41 -13.78
N PHE A 245 -14.91 2.45 -12.45
CA PHE A 245 -15.89 1.66 -11.72
C PHE A 245 -16.90 2.56 -11.03
N GLU A 246 -18.14 2.09 -10.96
CA GLU A 246 -19.20 2.70 -10.18
C GLU A 246 -20.10 1.65 -9.54
N ARG A 247 -20.46 1.87 -8.27
CA ARG A 247 -21.46 1.09 -7.55
C ARG A 247 -22.47 1.99 -6.87
N ARG A 248 -23.76 1.63 -7.00
CA ARG A 248 -24.90 2.28 -6.34
C ARG A 248 -25.83 1.21 -5.79
N GLY A 249 -25.76 0.97 -4.49
CA GLY A 249 -26.47 -0.12 -3.84
C GLY A 249 -26.06 -1.48 -4.41
N ASP A 250 -27.02 -2.23 -4.90
CA ASP A 250 -26.79 -3.57 -5.47
C ASP A 250 -26.35 -3.54 -6.94
N LYS A 251 -26.37 -2.38 -7.57
CA LYS A 251 -25.99 -2.23 -8.98
C LYS A 251 -24.55 -1.75 -9.09
N LEU A 252 -23.81 -2.33 -10.00
CA LEU A 252 -22.46 -1.90 -10.35
C LEU A 252 -22.25 -1.90 -11.85
N GLY A 253 -21.25 -1.14 -12.28
CA GLY A 253 -20.79 -1.13 -13.64
C GLY A 253 -19.32 -0.74 -13.69
N TYR A 254 -18.69 -1.05 -14.80
CA TYR A 254 -17.31 -0.64 -15.05
C TYR A 254 -17.08 -0.41 -16.55
N ARG A 255 -16.07 0.36 -16.86
CA ARG A 255 -15.63 0.66 -18.22
C ARG A 255 -14.12 0.54 -18.33
N LEU A 256 -13.67 -0.34 -19.19
CA LEU A 256 -12.25 -0.45 -19.55
C LEU A 256 -11.89 0.71 -20.49
N GLY A 257 -10.89 1.49 -20.12
CA GLY A 257 -10.33 2.56 -20.95
C GLY A 257 -9.10 2.11 -21.74
N GLY A 258 -8.48 0.99 -21.37
CA GLY A 258 -7.21 0.57 -21.97
C GLY A 258 -6.04 1.45 -21.53
N ALA A 259 -5.03 1.56 -22.39
CA ALA A 259 -3.83 2.35 -22.12
C ALA A 259 -4.11 3.86 -22.20
N LEU A 260 -3.45 4.62 -21.30
CA LEU A 260 -3.54 6.09 -21.25
C LEU A 260 -2.16 6.70 -21.54
N PRO A 261 -1.88 7.07 -22.80
CA PRO A 261 -0.61 7.70 -23.17
C PRO A 261 -0.51 9.15 -22.67
N SER A 262 -1.57 9.95 -22.79
CA SER A 262 -1.59 11.36 -22.39
C SER A 262 -2.92 11.74 -21.74
N GLU A 263 -3.99 11.82 -22.49
CA GLU A 263 -5.32 12.22 -22.05
C GLU A 263 -6.40 11.30 -22.60
N MET A 264 -7.49 11.15 -21.84
CA MET A 264 -8.65 10.34 -22.20
C MET A 264 -9.90 10.87 -21.49
N SER A 265 -11.05 10.72 -22.13
CA SER A 265 -12.35 10.91 -21.48
C SER A 265 -13.11 9.59 -21.46
N LEU A 266 -13.68 9.26 -20.30
CA LEU A 266 -14.50 8.07 -20.11
C LEU A 266 -15.92 8.49 -19.74
N GLU A 267 -16.89 7.93 -20.44
CA GLU A 267 -18.29 8.01 -20.02
C GLU A 267 -18.52 7.22 -18.74
N PRO A 268 -19.41 7.65 -17.84
CA PRO A 268 -19.84 6.84 -16.71
C PRO A 268 -20.26 5.44 -17.18
N PRO A 269 -19.95 4.37 -16.42
CA PRO A 269 -20.35 3.04 -16.81
C PRO A 269 -21.85 2.83 -16.63
N GLU A 270 -22.47 2.02 -17.49
CA GLU A 270 -23.80 1.48 -17.24
C GLU A 270 -23.75 0.48 -16.07
N LEU A 271 -24.69 0.60 -15.12
CA LEU A 271 -24.72 -0.23 -13.92
C LEU A 271 -25.40 -1.59 -14.19
N THR A 272 -24.86 -2.33 -15.16
CA THR A 272 -25.32 -3.66 -15.60
C THR A 272 -24.25 -4.74 -15.46
N GLY A 273 -23.10 -4.39 -14.89
CA GLY A 273 -21.97 -5.29 -14.71
C GLY A 273 -22.14 -6.24 -13.52
N THR A 274 -21.26 -7.23 -13.44
CA THR A 274 -21.14 -8.15 -12.31
C THR A 274 -19.73 -8.12 -11.71
N LEU A 275 -19.60 -8.50 -10.44
CA LEU A 275 -18.28 -8.61 -9.81
C LEU A 275 -17.42 -9.69 -10.48
N GLU A 276 -18.03 -10.78 -10.95
CA GLU A 276 -17.31 -11.87 -11.60
C GLU A 276 -16.69 -11.42 -12.93
N SER A 277 -17.44 -10.66 -13.77
CA SER A 277 -16.90 -10.15 -15.03
C SER A 277 -15.76 -9.18 -14.78
N MET A 278 -15.95 -8.25 -13.85
CA MET A 278 -14.94 -7.26 -13.50
C MET A 278 -13.68 -7.89 -12.89
N SER A 279 -13.84 -8.86 -11.97
CA SER A 279 -12.69 -9.57 -11.37
C SER A 279 -11.88 -10.28 -12.44
N ARG A 280 -12.53 -10.94 -13.39
CA ARG A 280 -11.84 -11.63 -14.49
C ARG A 280 -11.04 -10.64 -15.35
N ASP A 281 -11.64 -9.53 -15.75
CA ASP A 281 -10.95 -8.51 -16.55
C ASP A 281 -9.75 -7.90 -15.77
N LEU A 282 -9.88 -7.71 -14.46
CA LEU A 282 -8.77 -7.24 -13.62
C LEU A 282 -7.68 -8.30 -13.46
N GLU A 283 -8.02 -9.60 -13.29
CA GLU A 283 -7.05 -10.69 -13.25
C GLU A 283 -6.26 -10.76 -14.56
N ASP A 284 -6.93 -10.63 -15.70
CA ASP A 284 -6.28 -10.60 -17.02
C ASP A 284 -5.33 -9.39 -17.15
N ILE A 285 -5.75 -8.21 -16.69
CA ILE A 285 -4.89 -7.02 -16.66
C ILE A 285 -3.67 -7.26 -15.79
N LEU A 286 -3.84 -7.73 -14.54
CA LEU A 286 -2.75 -7.94 -13.60
C LEU A 286 -1.75 -9.00 -14.07
N THR A 287 -2.23 -10.11 -14.65
CA THR A 287 -1.38 -11.16 -15.22
C THR A 287 -0.62 -10.67 -16.45
N SER A 288 -1.23 -9.82 -17.28
CA SER A 288 -0.55 -9.19 -18.40
C SER A 288 0.62 -8.28 -17.98
N GLN A 289 0.60 -7.79 -16.73
CA GLN A 289 1.69 -7.00 -16.16
C GLN A 289 2.80 -7.88 -15.52
N GLY A 290 2.62 -9.19 -15.49
CA GLY A 290 3.62 -10.15 -15.06
C GLY A 290 3.37 -10.81 -13.70
N LEU A 291 2.25 -10.54 -13.04
CA LEU A 291 1.86 -11.34 -11.86
C LEU A 291 1.49 -12.78 -12.28
N TYR A 292 1.76 -13.72 -11.40
CA TYR A 292 1.21 -15.06 -11.57
C TYR A 292 -0.30 -15.05 -11.34
N PRO A 293 -1.05 -16.00 -11.97
CA PRO A 293 -2.51 -16.02 -11.81
C PRO A 293 -3.00 -16.13 -10.37
N ASP A 294 -2.30 -16.90 -9.54
CA ASP A 294 -2.61 -17.01 -8.11
C ASP A 294 -2.34 -15.73 -7.31
N GLU A 295 -1.33 -14.93 -7.70
CA GLU A 295 -1.07 -13.61 -7.11
C GLU A 295 -2.14 -12.60 -7.52
N ALA A 296 -2.53 -12.56 -8.79
CA ALA A 296 -3.60 -11.68 -9.29
C ALA A 296 -4.92 -11.99 -8.57
N HIS A 297 -5.25 -13.28 -8.43
CA HIS A 297 -6.42 -13.74 -7.68
C HIS A 297 -6.34 -13.34 -6.19
N ALA A 298 -5.19 -13.58 -5.54
CA ALA A 298 -4.96 -13.22 -4.14
C ALA A 298 -5.13 -11.71 -3.91
N MET A 299 -4.62 -10.88 -4.82
CA MET A 299 -4.77 -9.42 -4.77
C MET A 299 -6.25 -9.01 -4.82
N LEU A 300 -7.03 -9.58 -5.73
CA LEU A 300 -8.46 -9.27 -5.85
C LEU A 300 -9.26 -9.74 -4.63
N GLU A 301 -8.97 -10.91 -4.10
CA GLU A 301 -9.63 -11.41 -2.88
C GLU A 301 -9.29 -10.55 -1.66
N THR A 302 -8.02 -10.13 -1.52
CA THR A 302 -7.57 -9.21 -0.48
C THR A 302 -8.35 -7.89 -0.50
N TRP A 303 -8.64 -7.38 -1.69
CA TRP A 303 -9.28 -6.07 -1.84
C TRP A 303 -10.78 -6.12 -2.18
N ARG A 304 -11.38 -7.30 -2.26
CA ARG A 304 -12.74 -7.51 -2.73
C ARG A 304 -13.78 -6.62 -2.03
N GLN A 305 -13.68 -6.48 -0.72
CA GLN A 305 -14.63 -5.69 0.06
C GLN A 305 -14.40 -4.18 -0.09
N SER A 306 -13.13 -3.75 -0.17
CA SER A 306 -12.82 -2.33 -0.19
C SER A 306 -12.75 -1.74 -1.60
N TRP A 307 -12.33 -2.51 -2.61
CA TRP A 307 -12.28 -1.99 -3.97
C TRP A 307 -13.66 -1.78 -4.59
N PHE A 308 -14.62 -2.62 -4.23
CA PHE A 308 -15.93 -2.67 -4.86
C PHE A 308 -17.07 -2.16 -3.95
N GLU A 309 -16.73 -1.33 -2.98
CA GLU A 309 -17.70 -0.64 -2.12
C GLU A 309 -18.48 0.46 -2.86
N GLU A 310 -19.48 1.05 -2.20
CA GLU A 310 -20.28 2.17 -2.72
C GLU A 310 -19.39 3.31 -3.22
N GLY A 311 -19.77 3.97 -4.35
CA GLY A 311 -19.06 5.12 -4.90
C GLY A 311 -18.58 4.92 -6.31
N SER A 312 -17.80 5.90 -6.82
CA SER A 312 -17.18 5.89 -8.14
C SER A 312 -15.67 6.00 -7.98
N ARG A 313 -14.91 5.19 -8.71
CA ARG A 313 -13.45 5.22 -8.64
C ARG A 313 -12.77 4.79 -9.91
N LEU A 314 -11.57 5.28 -10.07
CA LEU A 314 -10.68 4.88 -11.15
C LEU A 314 -9.63 3.90 -10.60
N PHE A 315 -9.53 2.73 -11.23
CA PHE A 315 -8.38 1.85 -11.10
C PHE A 315 -7.44 2.08 -12.28
N TYR A 316 -6.15 2.06 -12.02
CA TYR A 316 -5.14 2.16 -13.07
C TYR A 316 -3.89 1.37 -12.69
N ILE A 317 -3.23 0.81 -13.68
CA ILE A 317 -1.93 0.19 -13.47
C ILE A 317 -0.88 1.30 -13.39
N VAL A 318 -0.19 1.35 -12.27
CA VAL A 318 0.88 2.33 -12.05
C VAL A 318 2.06 2.01 -12.97
N PRO A 319 2.57 2.97 -13.77
CA PRO A 319 3.71 2.72 -14.65
C PRO A 319 4.91 2.16 -13.87
N SER A 320 5.53 1.08 -14.35
CA SER A 320 6.54 0.28 -13.61
C SER A 320 7.75 1.08 -13.08
N ARG A 321 8.12 2.18 -13.75
CA ARG A 321 9.20 3.08 -13.27
C ARG A 321 8.80 3.90 -12.06
N PHE A 322 7.51 4.17 -11.89
CA PHE A 322 7.03 5.02 -10.82
C PHE A 322 7.25 4.38 -9.43
N PRO A 323 6.84 3.11 -9.17
CA PRO A 323 7.16 2.45 -7.91
C PRO A 323 8.66 2.39 -7.62
N ASN A 324 9.49 2.19 -8.65
CA ASN A 324 10.95 2.17 -8.47
C ASN A 324 11.53 3.50 -7.98
N THR A 325 10.85 4.60 -8.26
CA THR A 325 11.26 5.94 -7.80
C THR A 325 10.78 6.25 -6.39
N ILE A 326 9.53 5.90 -6.06
CA ILE A 326 8.92 6.27 -4.77
C ILE A 326 9.13 5.20 -3.69
N LEU A 327 9.28 3.94 -4.11
CA LEU A 327 9.54 2.75 -3.28
C LEU A 327 10.75 1.98 -3.83
N PRO A 328 11.97 2.56 -3.85
CA PRO A 328 13.14 1.84 -4.31
C PRO A 328 13.31 0.54 -3.51
N LEU A 329 13.33 -0.59 -4.23
CA LEU A 329 13.49 -1.93 -3.67
C LEU A 329 14.92 -2.43 -3.94
N THR A 330 15.58 -2.90 -2.91
CA THR A 330 16.89 -3.55 -2.98
C THR A 330 16.80 -4.92 -2.32
N ILE A 331 17.18 -5.96 -3.06
CA ILE A 331 17.24 -7.33 -2.56
C ILE A 331 18.67 -7.83 -2.78
N HIS A 332 19.26 -8.43 -1.78
CA HIS A 332 20.61 -8.97 -1.88
C HIS A 332 20.72 -10.38 -1.30
N PRO A 333 21.25 -11.38 -2.05
CA PRO A 333 21.67 -11.30 -3.46
C PRO A 333 20.48 -10.95 -4.38
N ALA A 334 20.80 -10.28 -5.49
CA ALA A 334 19.76 -9.81 -6.41
C ALA A 334 19.02 -10.99 -7.04
N PRO A 335 17.69 -10.97 -7.12
CA PRO A 335 16.92 -11.96 -7.87
C PRO A 335 17.27 -11.94 -9.36
N SER A 336 17.10 -13.06 -10.03
CA SER A 336 17.21 -13.13 -11.50
C SER A 336 16.10 -12.37 -12.21
N GLN A 337 14.93 -12.28 -11.57
CA GLN A 337 13.79 -11.52 -12.04
C GLN A 337 13.10 -10.82 -10.86
N THR A 338 12.67 -9.59 -11.08
CA THR A 338 11.82 -8.84 -10.15
C THR A 338 10.64 -8.26 -10.92
N VAL A 339 9.43 -8.63 -10.52
CA VAL A 339 8.17 -8.08 -11.05
C VAL A 339 7.53 -7.22 -9.99
N ARG A 340 7.09 -6.01 -10.38
CA ARG A 340 6.44 -5.07 -9.46
C ARG A 340 5.20 -4.49 -10.11
N VAL A 341 4.02 -4.84 -9.61
CA VAL A 341 2.73 -4.41 -10.14
C VAL A 341 1.96 -3.65 -9.06
N PHE A 342 1.69 -2.39 -9.30
CA PHE A 342 0.92 -1.56 -8.39
C PHE A 342 -0.36 -1.08 -9.07
N VAL A 343 -1.46 -1.16 -8.35
CA VAL A 343 -2.75 -0.60 -8.75
C VAL A 343 -2.94 0.73 -8.05
N GLY A 344 -3.18 1.77 -8.82
CA GLY A 344 -3.69 3.02 -8.28
C GLY A 344 -5.20 2.95 -8.16
N ARG A 345 -5.73 3.28 -6.99
CA ARG A 345 -7.14 3.49 -6.73
C ARG A 345 -7.36 4.96 -6.46
N LEU A 346 -8.12 5.62 -7.31
CA LEU A 346 -8.46 7.02 -7.16
C LEU A 346 -9.96 7.16 -6.97
N GLU A 347 -10.39 7.53 -5.77
CA GLU A 347 -11.79 7.77 -5.45
C GLU A 347 -12.26 9.07 -6.12
N LEU A 348 -13.42 9.02 -6.79
CA LEU A 348 -13.99 10.14 -7.53
C LEU A 348 -15.22 10.67 -6.81
N ILE A 349 -15.25 11.98 -6.56
CA ILE A 349 -16.41 12.65 -5.95
C ILE A 349 -17.34 13.12 -7.07
N THR A 350 -18.23 12.23 -7.50
CA THR A 350 -19.17 12.51 -8.58
C THR A 350 -20.43 13.23 -8.08
N PRO A 351 -21.19 13.94 -8.96
CA PRO A 351 -22.50 14.49 -8.61
C PRO A 351 -23.46 13.45 -8.03
N ALA A 352 -23.39 12.20 -8.52
CA ALA A 352 -24.18 11.10 -7.97
C ALA A 352 -23.78 10.76 -6.53
N THR A 353 -22.50 10.82 -6.20
CA THR A 353 -21.98 10.63 -4.83
C THR A 353 -22.48 11.73 -3.89
N THR A 354 -22.35 13.00 -4.31
CA THR A 354 -22.80 14.13 -3.48
C THR A 354 -24.30 14.12 -3.24
N GLN A 355 -25.11 13.86 -4.27
CA GLN A 355 -26.56 13.73 -4.15
C GLN A 355 -26.98 12.55 -3.26
N ALA A 356 -26.27 11.42 -3.32
CA ALA A 356 -26.52 10.29 -2.44
C ALA A 356 -26.24 10.65 -0.97
N LEU A 357 -25.14 11.34 -0.68
CA LEU A 357 -24.80 11.79 0.67
C LEU A 357 -25.77 12.85 1.18
N GLU A 358 -26.19 13.82 0.36
CA GLU A 358 -27.24 14.79 0.75
C GLU A 358 -28.54 14.10 1.19
N LYS A 359 -28.98 13.07 0.45
CA LYS A 359 -30.18 12.27 0.84
C LYS A 359 -29.98 11.50 2.14
N ILE A 360 -28.79 10.89 2.32
CA ILE A 360 -28.43 10.15 3.53
C ILE A 360 -28.42 11.07 4.74
N LEU A 361 -27.82 12.25 4.63
CA LEU A 361 -27.80 13.27 5.68
C LEU A 361 -29.22 13.77 6.01
N ALA A 362 -30.02 14.11 5.00
CA ALA A 362 -31.40 14.57 5.19
C ALA A 362 -32.30 13.50 5.87
N SER A 363 -32.07 12.23 5.56
CA SER A 363 -32.79 11.11 6.18
C SER A 363 -32.20 10.65 7.51
N ARG A 364 -31.06 11.19 7.95
CA ARG A 364 -30.30 10.80 9.14
C ARG A 364 -29.98 9.30 9.17
N ASP A 365 -29.60 8.75 8.04
CA ASP A 365 -29.24 7.34 7.88
C ASP A 365 -27.76 7.10 8.22
N LEU A 366 -27.48 6.74 9.48
CA LEU A 366 -26.12 6.44 9.92
C LEU A 366 -25.52 5.24 9.17
N THR A 367 -26.31 4.23 8.85
CA THR A 367 -25.85 3.06 8.10
C THR A 367 -25.43 3.45 6.68
N GLY A 368 -26.19 4.36 6.06
CA GLY A 368 -25.84 4.93 4.77
C GLY A 368 -24.50 5.70 4.81
N LEU A 369 -24.25 6.51 5.86
CA LEU A 369 -22.97 7.22 6.03
C LEU A 369 -21.79 6.26 6.21
N GLN A 370 -21.99 5.18 6.98
CA GLN A 370 -20.94 4.19 7.23
C GLN A 370 -20.45 3.48 5.97
N LYS A 371 -21.25 3.45 4.88
CA LYS A 371 -20.82 2.89 3.59
C LYS A 371 -19.67 3.65 2.94
N TYR A 372 -19.47 4.91 3.31
CA TYR A 372 -18.37 5.74 2.79
C TYR A 372 -17.11 5.65 3.66
N ASP A 373 -17.23 5.05 4.86
CA ASP A 373 -16.12 4.77 5.79
C ASP A 373 -15.08 5.90 5.84
N ARG A 374 -13.84 5.59 5.56
CA ARG A 374 -12.69 6.52 5.56
C ARG A 374 -12.77 7.64 4.50
N PHE A 375 -13.61 7.49 3.49
CA PHE A 375 -13.79 8.50 2.44
C PHE A 375 -14.85 9.55 2.79
N LEU A 376 -15.65 9.33 3.82
CA LEU A 376 -16.74 10.23 4.21
C LEU A 376 -16.24 11.66 4.49
N GLU A 377 -15.23 11.78 5.36
CA GLU A 377 -14.69 13.10 5.75
C GLU A 377 -14.15 13.91 4.56
N PRO A 378 -13.25 13.37 3.70
CA PRO A 378 -12.77 14.10 2.54
C PRO A 378 -13.88 14.40 1.51
N ILE A 379 -14.88 13.55 1.33
CA ILE A 379 -15.99 13.85 0.43
C ILE A 379 -16.84 15.00 0.98
N LEU A 380 -17.17 14.99 2.26
CA LEU A 380 -17.93 16.09 2.89
C LEU A 380 -17.18 17.42 2.81
N LYS A 381 -15.86 17.40 3.04
CA LYS A 381 -15.03 18.58 2.91
C LYS A 381 -15.07 19.17 1.48
N GLU A 382 -14.95 18.33 0.46
CA GLU A 382 -15.07 18.77 -0.93
C GLU A 382 -16.49 19.32 -1.24
N MET A 383 -17.54 18.75 -0.63
CA MET A 383 -18.91 19.28 -0.74
C MET A 383 -19.06 20.65 -0.09
N GLU A 384 -18.50 20.85 1.11
CA GLU A 384 -18.49 22.13 1.83
C GLU A 384 -17.72 23.21 1.06
N GLU A 385 -16.55 22.87 0.52
CA GLU A 385 -15.76 23.77 -0.32
C GLU A 385 -16.48 24.12 -1.63
N ALA A 386 -17.27 23.18 -2.19
CA ALA A 386 -18.07 23.42 -3.37
C ALA A 386 -19.26 24.36 -3.11
N ASN A 387 -19.85 24.27 -1.94
CA ASN A 387 -21.01 25.07 -1.53
C ASN A 387 -20.87 25.54 -0.08
N PRO A 388 -20.08 26.60 0.18
CA PRO A 388 -19.87 27.13 1.54
C PRO A 388 -21.16 27.55 2.25
N ALA A 389 -22.21 27.91 1.49
CA ALA A 389 -23.51 28.25 2.06
C ALA A 389 -24.22 27.03 2.68
N ALA A 390 -23.95 25.84 2.17
CA ALA A 390 -24.49 24.59 2.69
C ALA A 390 -23.63 23.96 3.80
N ALA A 391 -22.38 24.38 3.99
CA ALA A 391 -21.43 23.77 4.93
C ALA A 391 -22.01 23.65 6.35
N ALA A 392 -22.57 24.74 6.90
CA ALA A 392 -23.18 24.71 8.24
C ALA A 392 -24.40 23.76 8.33
N GLN A 393 -25.09 23.49 7.23
CA GLN A 393 -26.19 22.55 7.20
C GLN A 393 -25.65 21.10 7.18
N ILE A 394 -24.63 20.84 6.38
CA ILE A 394 -23.93 19.52 6.29
C ILE A 394 -23.43 19.12 7.69
N GLU A 395 -22.73 20.03 8.39
CA GLU A 395 -22.24 19.78 9.74
C GLU A 395 -23.38 19.46 10.73
N ARG A 396 -24.49 20.25 10.69
CA ARG A 396 -25.64 19.98 11.56
C ARG A 396 -26.30 18.64 11.28
N ASP A 397 -26.47 18.28 10.03
CA ASP A 397 -27.10 17.03 9.62
C ASP A 397 -26.22 15.83 9.96
N LEU A 398 -24.91 15.97 9.81
CA LEU A 398 -23.93 14.97 10.22
C LEU A 398 -23.96 14.72 11.73
N ASP A 399 -23.91 15.75 12.53
CA ASP A 399 -24.04 15.70 13.99
C ASP A 399 -25.36 15.07 14.44
N ALA A 400 -26.47 15.46 13.80
CA ALA A 400 -27.78 14.90 14.11
C ALA A 400 -27.85 13.40 13.76
N THR A 401 -27.22 12.98 12.66
CA THR A 401 -27.16 11.58 12.21
C THR A 401 -26.39 10.73 13.21
N TYR A 402 -25.20 11.17 13.63
CA TYR A 402 -24.42 10.44 14.65
C TYR A 402 -25.15 10.34 15.99
N ARG A 403 -25.78 11.42 16.48
CA ARG A 403 -26.55 11.39 17.73
C ARG A 403 -27.74 10.43 17.65
N SER A 404 -28.47 10.40 16.53
CA SER A 404 -29.60 9.47 16.34
C SER A 404 -29.15 8.00 16.30
N GLY A 405 -28.00 7.72 15.69
CA GLY A 405 -27.41 6.38 15.66
C GLY A 405 -26.95 5.90 17.03
N MET A 406 -26.30 6.77 17.83
CA MET A 406 -25.92 6.44 19.22
C MET A 406 -27.13 6.13 20.10
N LEU A 407 -28.22 6.91 19.97
CA LEU A 407 -29.45 6.65 20.71
C LEU A 407 -30.08 5.30 20.34
N ARG A 408 -30.09 4.93 19.06
CA ARG A 408 -30.58 3.61 18.60
C ARG A 408 -29.75 2.45 19.16
N LEU A 409 -28.42 2.58 19.23
CA LEU A 409 -27.53 1.57 19.80
C LEU A 409 -27.72 1.41 21.31
N GLN A 410 -28.07 2.48 22.04
CA GLN A 410 -28.33 2.44 23.48
C GLN A 410 -29.72 1.84 23.81
N THR A 411 -30.69 1.99 22.93
CA THR A 411 -32.07 1.43 23.11
C THR A 411 -32.17 0.00 22.63
N ALA A 412 -31.21 -0.52 21.88
CA ALA A 412 -31.19 -1.91 21.39
C ALA A 412 -30.45 -2.88 22.33
N LYS A 413 -30.00 -2.41 23.49
CA LYS A 413 -29.43 -3.20 24.60
C LYS A 413 -30.50 -3.40 25.67
#